data_3fc2160578869f02710caa4e1c463cca
#
_entry.id   3fc2160578869f02710caa4e1c463cca
#
_cell.length_a   1.000
_cell.length_b   1.000
_cell.length_c   1.000
_cell.angle_alpha   90.00
_cell.angle_beta   90.00
_cell.angle_gamma   90.00
#
_symmetry.space_group_name_H-M   'P 1'
#
loop_
_entity.id
_entity.type
_entity.pdbx_description
1 polymer ?
#
loop_
_entity_poly.entity_id
_entity_poly.type
_entity_poly.pdbx_seq_one_letter_code
_entity_poly.pdbx_strand_id
1 'polypeptide(L)'
;MLVIKRDGRKESVKFDKITARIEKLSYGLNTEYVKTIEIAKKVIDGIYDGVSTQELDELAAETAATLTTKHPDFATLAARIAVSNLHKTTSKSFSSTMKRLYTYVNPKTEENASLLSKEVYGVINKNAAILDSSIIYDRDFSYDYFGFKTLEKSYLLKIDGKVVERPQHMLMRVAIGIHMDDIDSVLETYNLLSEKWFTHATPTLFNAGTPKPQLSSCFLLTMKEDSIEGIYDTLKQCAKISQSAGGIGLSIHNVRGSGSYIKGTNGFSNGIIPMLRNFDMTARYVDQGGGKRKGSFAIYIEPWHSDIFEFLQLKKNHGKEELRAVSYTHLRAHETRHDLVCRLLLE
;
A
#
# COMPACT_ATOMS: atom_id res chain seq x y z
N MET A 1 -35.21 -15.33 -11.16
CA MET A 1 -34.02 -14.59 -10.71
C MET A 1 -33.36 -13.89 -11.88
N LEU A 2 -33.05 -12.61 -11.71
CA LEU A 2 -32.39 -11.79 -12.70
C LEU A 2 -30.98 -11.43 -12.19
N VAL A 3 -30.01 -11.35 -13.10
CA VAL A 3 -28.68 -10.80 -12.83
C VAL A 3 -28.49 -9.51 -13.59
N ILE A 4 -27.76 -8.56 -12.97
CA ILE A 4 -27.39 -7.29 -13.59
C ILE A 4 -26.00 -7.45 -14.25
N LYS A 5 -25.94 -7.22 -15.54
CA LYS A 5 -24.67 -7.21 -16.30
C LYS A 5 -23.88 -5.94 -16.03
N ARG A 6 -22.58 -5.93 -16.36
CA ARG A 6 -21.71 -4.75 -16.22
C ARG A 6 -22.16 -3.54 -17.03
N ASP A 7 -22.91 -3.75 -18.10
CA ASP A 7 -23.54 -2.72 -18.92
C ASP A 7 -24.94 -2.28 -18.44
N GLY A 8 -25.37 -2.76 -17.25
CA GLY A 8 -26.65 -2.45 -16.63
C GLY A 8 -27.84 -3.27 -17.13
N ARG A 9 -27.68 -4.11 -18.17
CA ARG A 9 -28.78 -4.98 -18.66
C ARG A 9 -29.11 -6.05 -17.62
N LYS A 10 -30.41 -6.37 -17.51
CA LYS A 10 -30.92 -7.47 -16.69
C LYS A 10 -31.14 -8.72 -17.55
N GLU A 11 -30.60 -9.85 -17.13
CA GLU A 11 -30.79 -11.15 -17.82
C GLU A 11 -31.20 -12.22 -16.81
N SER A 12 -31.93 -13.25 -17.26
CA SER A 12 -32.16 -14.44 -16.44
C SER A 12 -30.89 -15.13 -16.04
N VAL A 13 -30.78 -15.57 -14.78
CA VAL A 13 -29.65 -16.36 -14.28
C VAL A 13 -29.52 -17.64 -15.13
N LYS A 14 -28.29 -17.88 -15.61
CA LYS A 14 -27.91 -19.14 -16.28
C LYS A 14 -26.76 -19.75 -15.50
N PHE A 15 -27.04 -20.81 -14.75
CA PHE A 15 -26.06 -21.48 -13.88
C PHE A 15 -24.88 -22.05 -14.68
N ASP A 16 -25.15 -22.56 -15.87
CA ASP A 16 -24.10 -23.06 -16.78
C ASP A 16 -23.04 -22.00 -17.09
N LYS A 17 -23.44 -20.72 -17.23
CA LYS A 17 -22.50 -19.61 -17.46
C LYS A 17 -21.56 -19.38 -16.28
N ILE A 18 -22.02 -19.63 -15.04
CA ILE A 18 -21.21 -19.49 -13.83
C ILE A 18 -20.16 -20.59 -13.81
N THR A 19 -20.58 -21.84 -14.02
CA THR A 19 -19.67 -22.99 -14.04
C THR A 19 -18.63 -22.83 -15.16
N ALA A 20 -19.07 -22.58 -16.40
CA ALA A 20 -18.17 -22.38 -17.54
C ALA A 20 -17.20 -21.20 -17.34
N ARG A 21 -17.60 -20.17 -16.63
CA ARG A 21 -16.77 -19.02 -16.26
C ARG A 21 -15.60 -19.44 -15.37
N ILE A 22 -15.85 -20.25 -14.35
CA ILE A 22 -14.87 -20.76 -13.40
C ILE A 22 -13.95 -21.76 -14.09
N GLU A 23 -14.51 -22.68 -14.87
CA GLU A 23 -13.76 -23.68 -15.65
C GLU A 23 -12.78 -23.03 -16.63
N LYS A 24 -13.20 -21.99 -17.33
CA LYS A 24 -12.32 -21.25 -18.26
C LYS A 24 -11.06 -20.72 -17.59
N LEU A 25 -11.09 -20.46 -16.29
CA LEU A 25 -9.97 -19.89 -15.51
C LEU A 25 -9.16 -20.96 -14.76
N SER A 26 -9.58 -22.23 -14.80
CA SER A 26 -8.91 -23.36 -14.13
C SER A 26 -7.82 -24.04 -14.99
N TYR A 27 -7.46 -23.47 -16.15
CA TYR A 27 -6.45 -24.04 -17.04
C TYR A 27 -5.11 -24.29 -16.31
N GLY A 28 -4.51 -25.48 -16.56
CA GLY A 28 -3.22 -25.85 -16.00
C GLY A 28 -3.22 -26.10 -14.49
N LEU A 29 -4.37 -26.11 -13.82
CA LEU A 29 -4.50 -26.47 -12.42
C LEU A 29 -4.75 -27.96 -12.24
N ASN A 30 -4.46 -28.49 -11.07
CA ASN A 30 -4.69 -29.89 -10.74
C ASN A 30 -6.19 -30.19 -10.64
N THR A 31 -6.78 -30.82 -11.67
CA THR A 31 -8.21 -31.12 -11.78
C THR A 31 -8.68 -32.22 -10.83
N GLU A 32 -7.77 -32.98 -10.23
CA GLU A 32 -8.09 -33.97 -9.22
C GLU A 32 -8.56 -33.31 -7.92
N TYR A 33 -7.86 -32.24 -7.51
CA TYR A 33 -8.17 -31.52 -6.27
C TYR A 33 -9.07 -30.30 -6.50
N VAL A 34 -8.86 -29.56 -7.59
CA VAL A 34 -9.63 -28.33 -7.87
C VAL A 34 -10.91 -28.65 -8.62
N LYS A 35 -11.96 -28.96 -7.85
CA LYS A 35 -13.30 -29.20 -8.41
C LYS A 35 -14.05 -27.87 -8.59
N THR A 36 -14.06 -27.35 -9.80
CA THR A 36 -14.76 -26.07 -10.13
C THR A 36 -16.25 -26.10 -9.81
N ILE A 37 -16.86 -27.27 -9.85
CA ILE A 37 -18.28 -27.49 -9.54
C ILE A 37 -18.61 -27.18 -8.05
N GLU A 38 -17.65 -27.43 -7.12
CA GLU A 38 -17.83 -27.09 -5.71
C GLU A 38 -17.95 -25.56 -5.49
N ILE A 39 -17.12 -24.81 -6.22
CA ILE A 39 -17.15 -23.35 -6.18
C ILE A 39 -18.46 -22.85 -6.83
N ALA A 40 -18.78 -23.37 -8.04
CA ALA A 40 -19.98 -22.98 -8.76
C ALA A 40 -21.24 -23.20 -7.91
N LYS A 41 -21.36 -24.35 -7.20
CA LYS A 41 -22.47 -24.64 -6.31
C LYS A 41 -22.59 -23.60 -5.20
N LYS A 42 -21.50 -23.29 -4.50
CA LYS A 42 -21.53 -22.28 -3.42
C LYS A 42 -21.89 -20.88 -3.94
N VAL A 43 -21.43 -20.52 -5.13
CA VAL A 43 -21.79 -19.25 -5.78
C VAL A 43 -23.29 -19.24 -6.10
N ILE A 44 -23.83 -20.35 -6.64
CA ILE A 44 -25.24 -20.50 -6.98
C ILE A 44 -26.13 -20.41 -5.73
N ASP A 45 -25.69 -21.05 -4.63
CA ASP A 45 -26.43 -21.02 -3.35
C ASP A 45 -26.49 -19.60 -2.74
N GLY A 46 -25.52 -18.73 -3.09
CA GLY A 46 -25.45 -17.33 -2.65
C GLY A 46 -26.16 -16.33 -3.57
N ILE A 47 -26.82 -16.76 -4.64
CA ILE A 47 -27.47 -15.86 -5.60
C ILE A 47 -28.81 -15.31 -5.04
N TYR A 48 -28.97 -13.99 -5.14
CA TYR A 48 -30.21 -13.29 -4.90
C TYR A 48 -30.68 -12.53 -6.15
N ASP A 49 -31.93 -12.11 -6.19
CA ASP A 49 -32.47 -11.39 -7.34
C ASP A 49 -31.85 -9.99 -7.46
N GLY A 50 -31.38 -9.68 -8.65
CA GLY A 50 -30.67 -8.41 -8.92
C GLY A 50 -29.17 -8.40 -8.59
N VAL A 51 -28.57 -9.54 -8.24
CA VAL A 51 -27.10 -9.63 -8.03
C VAL A 51 -26.34 -9.24 -9.31
N SER A 52 -25.27 -8.47 -9.17
CA SER A 52 -24.43 -8.13 -10.32
C SER A 52 -23.48 -9.27 -10.71
N THR A 53 -23.13 -9.33 -12.01
CA THR A 53 -22.09 -10.29 -12.45
C THR A 53 -20.71 -9.98 -11.91
N GLN A 54 -20.47 -8.78 -11.39
CA GLN A 54 -19.26 -8.40 -10.68
C GLN A 54 -19.23 -9.06 -9.29
N GLU A 55 -20.32 -8.94 -8.53
CA GLU A 55 -20.46 -9.57 -7.22
C GLU A 55 -20.36 -11.10 -7.33
N LEU A 56 -20.90 -11.71 -8.39
CA LEU A 56 -20.74 -13.14 -8.63
C LEU A 56 -19.27 -13.54 -8.87
N ASP A 57 -18.52 -12.77 -9.64
CA ASP A 57 -17.09 -12.99 -9.82
C ASP A 57 -16.31 -12.80 -8.49
N GLU A 58 -16.70 -11.83 -7.65
CA GLU A 58 -16.12 -11.61 -6.32
C GLU A 58 -16.39 -12.77 -5.38
N LEU A 59 -17.65 -13.20 -5.28
CA LEU A 59 -18.05 -14.36 -4.47
C LEU A 59 -17.33 -15.64 -4.92
N ALA A 60 -17.17 -15.84 -6.23
CA ALA A 60 -16.44 -16.99 -6.77
C ALA A 60 -14.95 -16.96 -6.38
N ALA A 61 -14.31 -15.79 -6.45
CA ALA A 61 -12.92 -15.62 -6.04
C ALA A 61 -12.73 -15.85 -4.53
N GLU A 62 -13.60 -15.29 -3.70
CA GLU A 62 -13.56 -15.48 -2.24
C GLU A 62 -13.82 -16.94 -1.87
N THR A 63 -14.81 -17.58 -2.50
CA THR A 63 -15.11 -19.01 -2.29
C THR A 63 -13.90 -19.87 -2.64
N ALA A 64 -13.24 -19.62 -3.78
CA ALA A 64 -12.02 -20.33 -4.15
C ALA A 64 -10.91 -20.09 -3.14
N ALA A 65 -10.73 -18.85 -2.67
CA ALA A 65 -9.71 -18.50 -1.68
C ALA A 65 -9.89 -19.25 -0.35
N THR A 66 -11.14 -19.47 0.12
CA THR A 66 -11.40 -20.24 1.33
C THR A 66 -10.98 -21.72 1.22
N LEU A 67 -10.90 -22.24 0.00
CA LEU A 67 -10.50 -23.62 -0.26
C LEU A 67 -8.98 -23.82 -0.40
N THR A 68 -8.18 -22.77 -0.26
CA THR A 68 -6.70 -22.83 -0.34
C THR A 68 -6.10 -23.80 0.69
N THR A 69 -6.78 -24.02 1.81
CA THR A 69 -6.38 -25.01 2.82
C THR A 69 -6.46 -26.46 2.31
N LYS A 70 -7.27 -26.72 1.27
CA LYS A 70 -7.38 -28.05 0.64
C LYS A 70 -6.27 -28.28 -0.40
N HIS A 71 -5.99 -27.26 -1.22
CA HIS A 71 -4.93 -27.31 -2.24
C HIS A 71 -4.49 -25.90 -2.65
N PRO A 72 -3.18 -25.62 -2.85
CA PRO A 72 -2.67 -24.29 -3.20
C PRO A 72 -3.21 -23.74 -4.53
N ASP A 73 -3.56 -24.60 -5.49
CA ASP A 73 -4.13 -24.18 -6.78
C ASP A 73 -5.44 -23.40 -6.64
N PHE A 74 -6.16 -23.55 -5.54
CA PHE A 74 -7.34 -22.71 -5.28
C PHE A 74 -6.98 -21.23 -5.11
N ALA A 75 -5.80 -20.91 -4.55
CA ALA A 75 -5.33 -19.53 -4.48
C ALA A 75 -5.07 -18.95 -5.87
N THR A 76 -4.51 -19.77 -6.77
CA THR A 76 -4.27 -19.40 -8.18
C THR A 76 -5.60 -19.20 -8.92
N LEU A 77 -6.57 -20.09 -8.73
CA LEU A 77 -7.90 -19.94 -9.36
C LEU A 77 -8.62 -18.69 -8.84
N ALA A 78 -8.59 -18.45 -7.52
CA ALA A 78 -9.17 -17.27 -6.90
C ALA A 78 -8.57 -15.97 -7.47
N ALA A 79 -7.23 -15.93 -7.61
CA ALA A 79 -6.51 -14.80 -8.22
C ALA A 79 -6.95 -14.57 -9.67
N ARG A 80 -7.01 -15.64 -10.47
CA ARG A 80 -7.41 -15.54 -11.88
C ARG A 80 -8.84 -15.02 -12.06
N ILE A 81 -9.76 -15.42 -11.19
CA ILE A 81 -11.14 -14.91 -11.19
C ILE A 81 -11.13 -13.42 -10.86
N ALA A 82 -10.43 -13.00 -9.80
CA ALA A 82 -10.34 -11.61 -9.37
C ALA A 82 -9.66 -10.72 -10.43
N VAL A 83 -8.51 -11.15 -11.00
CA VAL A 83 -7.82 -10.46 -12.10
C VAL A 83 -8.75 -10.29 -13.31
N SER A 84 -9.40 -11.37 -13.72
CA SER A 84 -10.32 -11.31 -14.85
C SER A 84 -11.54 -10.41 -14.58
N ASN A 85 -12.00 -10.29 -13.32
CA ASN A 85 -13.03 -9.35 -12.91
C ASN A 85 -12.54 -7.90 -13.08
N LEU A 86 -11.33 -7.58 -12.60
CA LEU A 86 -10.70 -6.27 -12.76
C LEU A 86 -10.50 -5.91 -14.25
N HIS A 87 -10.01 -6.86 -15.07
CA HIS A 87 -9.81 -6.62 -16.51
C HIS A 87 -11.10 -6.30 -17.26
N LYS A 88 -12.24 -6.81 -16.81
CA LYS A 88 -13.55 -6.51 -17.42
C LYS A 88 -14.10 -5.13 -17.00
N THR A 89 -13.62 -4.57 -15.92
CA THR A 89 -14.09 -3.28 -15.37
C THR A 89 -13.14 -2.12 -15.71
N THR A 90 -11.95 -2.44 -16.23
CA THR A 90 -10.89 -1.47 -16.53
C THR A 90 -10.52 -1.47 -18.02
N SER A 91 -10.05 -0.32 -18.52
CA SER A 91 -9.54 -0.21 -19.89
C SER A 91 -8.33 -1.11 -20.12
N LYS A 92 -8.21 -1.67 -21.35
CA LYS A 92 -7.01 -2.37 -21.77
C LYS A 92 -5.90 -1.41 -22.20
N SER A 93 -6.22 -0.22 -22.73
CA SER A 93 -5.21 0.75 -23.16
C SER A 93 -4.61 1.46 -21.96
N PHE A 94 -3.29 1.36 -21.84
CA PHE A 94 -2.50 2.06 -20.81
C PHE A 94 -2.58 3.57 -21.03
N SER A 95 -2.29 4.06 -22.26
CA SER A 95 -2.30 5.48 -22.56
C SER A 95 -3.66 6.13 -22.30
N SER A 96 -4.76 5.44 -22.65
CA SER A 96 -6.13 5.92 -22.36
C SER A 96 -6.40 5.99 -20.84
N THR A 97 -5.93 5.00 -20.08
CA THR A 97 -6.04 5.00 -18.62
C THR A 97 -5.26 6.16 -18.00
N MET A 98 -4.03 6.37 -18.45
CA MET A 98 -3.18 7.47 -17.97
C MET A 98 -3.77 8.85 -18.35
N LYS A 99 -4.34 8.99 -19.54
CA LYS A 99 -5.07 10.20 -19.93
C LYS A 99 -6.22 10.48 -18.96
N ARG A 100 -7.02 9.46 -18.63
CA ARG A 100 -8.15 9.60 -17.70
C ARG A 100 -7.67 10.01 -16.28
N LEU A 101 -6.54 9.46 -15.81
CA LEU A 101 -5.94 9.83 -14.52
C LEU A 101 -5.39 11.27 -14.52
N TYR A 102 -4.81 11.70 -15.65
CA TYR A 102 -4.26 13.06 -15.80
C TYR A 102 -5.35 14.13 -15.90
N THR A 103 -6.44 13.86 -16.63
CA THR A 103 -7.53 14.81 -16.85
C THR A 103 -8.61 14.75 -15.77
N TYR A 104 -8.36 14.05 -14.67
CA TYR A 104 -9.35 13.92 -13.61
C TYR A 104 -9.64 15.26 -12.94
N VAL A 105 -10.93 15.58 -12.85
CA VAL A 105 -11.47 16.73 -12.13
C VAL A 105 -12.25 16.21 -10.93
N ASN A 106 -12.00 16.77 -9.76
CA ASN A 106 -12.74 16.39 -8.56
C ASN A 106 -14.19 16.87 -8.68
N PRO A 107 -15.17 15.96 -8.64
CA PRO A 107 -16.58 16.34 -8.86
C PRO A 107 -17.18 17.20 -7.75
N LYS A 108 -16.52 17.30 -6.59
CA LYS A 108 -16.98 18.13 -5.45
C LYS A 108 -16.44 19.54 -5.47
N THR A 109 -15.20 19.73 -5.95
CA THR A 109 -14.53 21.05 -5.97
C THR A 109 -14.43 21.63 -7.36
N GLU A 110 -14.75 20.86 -8.39
CA GLU A 110 -14.61 21.20 -9.81
C GLU A 110 -13.17 21.61 -10.21
N GLU A 111 -12.20 21.30 -9.36
CA GLU A 111 -10.80 21.60 -9.60
C GLU A 111 -10.07 20.41 -10.25
N ASN A 112 -9.03 20.73 -11.02
CA ASN A 112 -8.15 19.71 -11.57
C ASN A 112 -7.45 18.96 -10.42
N ALA A 113 -7.68 17.66 -10.34
CA ALA A 113 -7.11 16.76 -9.35
C ALA A 113 -6.31 15.64 -10.01
N SER A 114 -5.48 16.00 -11.00
CA SER A 114 -4.63 15.06 -11.73
C SER A 114 -3.88 14.14 -10.77
N LEU A 115 -3.92 12.84 -11.05
CA LEU A 115 -3.19 11.81 -10.34
C LEU A 115 -1.81 11.50 -10.98
N LEU A 116 -1.49 12.14 -12.10
CA LEU A 116 -0.20 12.05 -12.79
C LEU A 116 0.47 13.41 -12.87
N SER A 117 1.81 13.43 -12.82
CA SER A 117 2.56 14.64 -13.10
C SER A 117 2.46 15.03 -14.58
N LYS A 118 2.59 16.32 -14.87
CA LYS A 118 2.55 16.84 -16.23
C LYS A 118 3.67 16.27 -17.10
N GLU A 119 4.85 16.13 -16.52
CA GLU A 119 6.04 15.63 -17.16
C GLU A 119 5.85 14.17 -17.58
N VAL A 120 5.44 13.30 -16.62
CA VAL A 120 5.18 11.88 -16.88
C VAL A 120 4.07 11.70 -17.91
N TYR A 121 2.99 12.47 -17.84
CA TYR A 121 1.94 12.40 -18.86
C TYR A 121 2.45 12.83 -20.25
N GLY A 122 3.34 13.84 -20.32
CA GLY A 122 3.99 14.26 -21.56
C GLY A 122 4.80 13.12 -22.22
N VAL A 123 5.60 12.40 -21.43
CA VAL A 123 6.36 11.22 -21.89
C VAL A 123 5.43 10.12 -22.40
N ILE A 124 4.37 9.83 -21.64
CA ILE A 124 3.39 8.79 -22.02
C ILE A 124 2.69 9.16 -23.35
N ASN A 125 2.25 10.40 -23.49
CA ASN A 125 1.53 10.84 -24.67
C ASN A 125 2.42 10.80 -25.93
N LYS A 126 3.69 11.16 -25.81
CA LYS A 126 4.68 11.11 -26.91
C LYS A 126 4.96 9.68 -27.37
N ASN A 127 5.00 8.72 -26.42
CA ASN A 127 5.40 7.35 -26.66
C ASN A 127 4.24 6.33 -26.54
N ALA A 128 2.98 6.79 -26.67
CA ALA A 128 1.79 5.98 -26.38
C ALA A 128 1.76 4.64 -27.12
N ALA A 129 2.09 4.64 -28.42
CA ALA A 129 2.03 3.44 -29.25
C ALA A 129 3.00 2.34 -28.77
N ILE A 130 4.26 2.71 -28.48
CA ILE A 130 5.26 1.76 -28.01
C ILE A 130 4.93 1.26 -26.60
N LEU A 131 4.50 2.14 -25.69
CA LEU A 131 4.15 1.78 -24.33
C LEU A 131 2.92 0.86 -24.29
N ASP A 132 1.85 1.17 -25.04
CA ASP A 132 0.66 0.34 -25.11
C ASP A 132 0.95 -1.06 -25.69
N SER A 133 1.83 -1.15 -26.70
CA SER A 133 2.19 -2.44 -27.33
C SER A 133 3.14 -3.30 -26.48
N SER A 134 3.91 -2.69 -25.58
CA SER A 134 4.90 -3.40 -24.75
C SER A 134 4.28 -4.06 -23.52
N ILE A 135 3.03 -3.76 -23.17
CA ILE A 135 2.39 -4.30 -21.97
C ILE A 135 1.89 -5.72 -22.21
N ILE A 136 2.32 -6.63 -21.32
CA ILE A 136 1.94 -8.06 -21.36
C ILE A 136 0.92 -8.34 -20.25
N TYR A 137 -0.37 -8.21 -20.56
CA TYR A 137 -1.47 -8.35 -19.59
C TYR A 137 -1.61 -9.74 -18.99
N ASP A 138 -1.14 -10.78 -19.66
CA ASP A 138 -1.20 -12.16 -19.18
C ASP A 138 -0.38 -12.36 -17.91
N ARG A 139 0.63 -11.50 -17.66
CA ARG A 139 1.43 -11.51 -16.44
C ARG A 139 0.61 -11.18 -15.18
N ASP A 140 -0.53 -10.49 -15.31
CA ASP A 140 -1.44 -10.25 -14.19
C ASP A 140 -1.99 -11.55 -13.60
N PHE A 141 -2.15 -12.61 -14.41
CA PHE A 141 -2.67 -13.90 -13.97
C PHE A 141 -1.66 -14.77 -13.21
N SER A 142 -0.44 -14.28 -13.02
CA SER A 142 0.61 -14.94 -12.25
C SER A 142 0.65 -14.55 -10.77
N TYR A 143 -0.19 -13.63 -10.32
CA TYR A 143 -0.36 -13.30 -8.90
C TYR A 143 -1.15 -14.40 -8.17
N ASP A 144 -0.89 -14.55 -6.86
CA ASP A 144 -1.81 -15.24 -5.97
C ASP A 144 -2.95 -14.31 -5.54
N TYR A 145 -3.97 -14.88 -4.90
CA TYR A 145 -5.15 -14.10 -4.50
C TYR A 145 -4.83 -12.99 -3.51
N PHE A 146 -4.01 -13.28 -2.50
CA PHE A 146 -3.63 -12.30 -1.47
C PHE A 146 -2.83 -11.14 -2.06
N GLY A 147 -1.80 -11.45 -2.87
CA GLY A 147 -0.98 -10.45 -3.55
C GLY A 147 -1.81 -9.57 -4.47
N PHE A 148 -2.67 -10.16 -5.30
CA PHE A 148 -3.54 -9.40 -6.19
C PHE A 148 -4.53 -8.50 -5.43
N LYS A 149 -5.22 -9.01 -4.39
CA LYS A 149 -6.14 -8.21 -3.58
C LYS A 149 -5.43 -7.09 -2.82
N THR A 150 -4.18 -7.31 -2.42
CA THR A 150 -3.34 -6.26 -1.82
C THR A 150 -3.05 -5.14 -2.82
N LEU A 151 -2.68 -5.48 -4.08
CA LEU A 151 -2.49 -4.49 -5.13
C LEU A 151 -3.78 -3.73 -5.42
N GLU A 152 -4.89 -4.42 -5.64
CA GLU A 152 -6.20 -3.84 -5.94
C GLU A 152 -6.68 -2.89 -4.84
N LYS A 153 -6.57 -3.31 -3.57
CA LYS A 153 -7.04 -2.53 -2.43
C LYS A 153 -6.20 -1.28 -2.18
N SER A 154 -4.86 -1.41 -2.26
CA SER A 154 -3.94 -0.43 -1.69
C SER A 154 -3.04 0.27 -2.70
N TYR A 155 -2.72 -0.32 -3.85
CA TYR A 155 -1.68 0.20 -4.75
C TYR A 155 -2.21 0.79 -6.05
N LEU A 156 -3.23 0.16 -6.65
CA LEU A 156 -3.77 0.62 -7.93
C LEU A 156 -4.50 1.96 -7.76
N LEU A 157 -4.26 2.88 -8.69
CA LEU A 157 -4.90 4.19 -8.67
C LEU A 157 -6.42 4.09 -8.91
N LYS A 158 -7.14 4.94 -8.20
CA LYS A 158 -8.61 4.96 -8.17
C LYS A 158 -9.14 6.33 -8.56
N ILE A 159 -10.27 6.35 -9.24
CA ILE A 159 -11.08 7.55 -9.47
C ILE A 159 -12.44 7.30 -8.79
N ASP A 160 -12.88 8.22 -7.94
CA ASP A 160 -14.13 8.11 -7.17
C ASP A 160 -14.30 6.77 -6.45
N GLY A 161 -13.19 6.29 -5.84
CA GLY A 161 -13.15 5.02 -5.11
C GLY A 161 -13.08 3.76 -5.99
N LYS A 162 -13.22 3.88 -7.31
CA LYS A 162 -13.15 2.76 -8.25
C LYS A 162 -11.75 2.62 -8.85
N VAL A 163 -11.22 1.39 -8.84
CA VAL A 163 -9.92 1.08 -9.45
C VAL A 163 -9.99 1.29 -10.95
N VAL A 164 -9.01 2.02 -11.51
CA VAL A 164 -8.89 2.28 -12.96
C VAL A 164 -7.61 1.73 -13.56
N GLU A 165 -6.57 1.55 -12.75
CA GLU A 165 -5.32 0.90 -13.16
C GLU A 165 -5.44 -0.62 -13.13
N ARG A 166 -4.69 -1.30 -14.00
CA ARG A 166 -4.33 -2.72 -13.85
C ARG A 166 -2.95 -2.86 -13.22
N PRO A 167 -2.56 -4.01 -12.67
CA PRO A 167 -1.21 -4.19 -12.14
C PRO A 167 -0.12 -3.82 -13.15
N GLN A 168 -0.26 -4.25 -14.42
CA GLN A 168 0.70 -3.92 -15.48
C GLN A 168 0.74 -2.40 -15.77
N HIS A 169 -0.38 -1.68 -15.65
CA HIS A 169 -0.40 -0.22 -15.79
C HIS A 169 0.40 0.45 -14.67
N MET A 170 0.23 -0.02 -13.43
CA MET A 170 0.99 0.49 -12.29
C MET A 170 2.50 0.29 -12.50
N LEU A 171 2.93 -0.91 -12.91
CA LEU A 171 4.35 -1.21 -13.12
C LEU A 171 4.95 -0.35 -14.23
N MET A 172 4.23 -0.17 -15.35
CA MET A 172 4.67 0.72 -16.42
C MET A 172 4.74 2.19 -15.99
N ARG A 173 3.73 2.68 -15.24
CA ARG A 173 3.74 4.03 -14.66
C ARG A 173 4.93 4.25 -13.74
N VAL A 174 5.25 3.26 -12.90
CA VAL A 174 6.40 3.31 -12.00
C VAL A 174 7.71 3.39 -12.78
N ALA A 175 7.89 2.55 -13.78
CA ALA A 175 9.08 2.56 -14.63
C ALA A 175 9.25 3.93 -15.33
N ILE A 176 8.17 4.50 -15.89
CA ILE A 176 8.22 5.85 -16.51
C ILE A 176 8.51 6.91 -15.46
N GLY A 177 7.93 6.84 -14.27
CA GLY A 177 8.17 7.79 -13.19
C GLY A 177 9.62 7.79 -12.67
N ILE A 178 10.38 6.74 -12.94
CA ILE A 178 11.81 6.62 -12.57
C ILE A 178 12.72 7.08 -13.72
N HIS A 179 12.48 6.60 -14.94
CA HIS A 179 13.39 6.77 -16.08
C HIS A 179 13.00 7.88 -17.06
N MET A 180 11.77 8.39 -16.95
CA MET A 180 11.25 9.48 -17.77
C MET A 180 11.37 9.22 -19.30
N ASP A 181 12.16 10.02 -20.00
CA ASP A 181 12.32 9.95 -21.47
C ASP A 181 13.24 8.81 -21.96
N ASP A 182 13.94 8.13 -21.07
CA ASP A 182 14.74 6.94 -21.40
C ASP A 182 13.82 5.72 -21.54
N ILE A 183 13.23 5.57 -22.72
CA ILE A 183 12.24 4.53 -23.01
C ILE A 183 12.83 3.12 -22.96
N ASP A 184 14.10 2.95 -23.30
CA ASP A 184 14.76 1.64 -23.25
C ASP A 184 14.87 1.17 -21.79
N SER A 185 15.34 2.02 -20.88
CA SER A 185 15.37 1.74 -19.44
C SER A 185 13.96 1.59 -18.85
N VAL A 186 12.96 2.31 -19.34
CA VAL A 186 11.54 2.13 -18.93
C VAL A 186 11.08 0.72 -19.26
N LEU A 187 11.31 0.25 -20.47
CA LEU A 187 10.85 -1.07 -20.91
C LEU A 187 11.60 -2.20 -20.20
N GLU A 188 12.90 -2.05 -19.97
CA GLU A 188 13.71 -3.00 -19.21
C GLU A 188 13.18 -3.11 -17.77
N THR A 189 13.04 -1.98 -17.08
CA THR A 189 12.53 -1.93 -15.68
C THR A 189 11.10 -2.49 -15.60
N TYR A 190 10.22 -2.15 -16.55
CA TYR A 190 8.88 -2.72 -16.63
C TYR A 190 8.92 -4.25 -16.74
N ASN A 191 9.76 -4.79 -17.61
CA ASN A 191 9.88 -6.24 -17.78
C ASN A 191 10.37 -6.92 -16.50
N LEU A 192 11.44 -6.42 -15.90
CA LEU A 192 11.99 -6.96 -14.65
C LEU A 192 10.96 -6.94 -13.49
N LEU A 193 10.24 -5.83 -13.32
CA LEU A 193 9.16 -5.73 -12.32
C LEU A 193 8.00 -6.68 -12.62
N SER A 194 7.58 -6.73 -13.87
CA SER A 194 6.43 -7.48 -14.36
C SER A 194 6.67 -8.99 -14.33
N GLU A 195 7.91 -9.42 -14.53
CA GLU A 195 8.38 -10.81 -14.39
C GLU A 195 8.73 -11.18 -12.93
N LYS A 196 8.63 -10.22 -11.99
CA LYS A 196 8.88 -10.42 -10.55
C LYS A 196 10.34 -10.72 -10.19
N TRP A 197 11.29 -10.25 -10.97
CA TRP A 197 12.71 -10.32 -10.61
C TRP A 197 13.02 -9.48 -9.38
N PHE A 198 12.34 -8.33 -9.25
CA PHE A 198 12.38 -7.49 -8.05
C PHE A 198 11.08 -6.69 -7.93
N THR A 199 10.92 -6.00 -6.81
CA THR A 199 9.86 -5.02 -6.61
C THR A 199 10.39 -3.81 -5.86
N HIS A 200 9.79 -2.66 -6.09
CA HIS A 200 10.07 -1.46 -5.32
C HIS A 200 9.33 -1.44 -3.99
N ALA A 201 9.85 -0.63 -3.06
CA ALA A 201 9.17 -0.34 -1.82
C ALA A 201 7.85 0.41 -2.07
N THR A 202 6.95 0.30 -1.09
CA THR A 202 5.60 0.87 -1.13
C THR A 202 5.54 2.34 -1.59
N PRO A 203 6.37 3.28 -1.08
CA PRO A 203 6.30 4.68 -1.52
C PRO A 203 6.60 4.87 -3.01
N THR A 204 7.53 4.09 -3.56
CA THR A 204 7.84 4.13 -5.00
C THR A 204 6.63 3.66 -5.82
N LEU A 205 6.03 2.53 -5.45
CA LEU A 205 4.86 2.00 -6.15
C LEU A 205 3.65 2.95 -6.09
N PHE A 206 3.47 3.68 -4.97
CA PHE A 206 2.39 4.65 -4.83
C PHE A 206 2.63 5.95 -5.58
N ASN A 207 3.84 6.49 -5.48
CA ASN A 207 4.10 7.89 -5.79
C ASN A 207 4.84 8.10 -7.11
N ALA A 208 5.49 7.06 -7.69
CA ALA A 208 6.17 7.22 -8.95
C ALA A 208 5.19 7.62 -10.06
N GLY A 209 5.52 8.66 -10.78
CA GLY A 209 4.69 9.24 -11.83
C GLY A 209 3.56 10.15 -11.35
N THR A 210 3.37 10.33 -10.03
CA THR A 210 2.37 11.25 -9.47
C THR A 210 2.91 12.68 -9.32
N PRO A 211 2.05 13.68 -9.06
CA PRO A 211 2.49 15.08 -8.86
C PRO A 211 3.42 15.30 -7.66
N LYS A 212 3.45 14.37 -6.71
CA LYS A 212 4.32 14.41 -5.52
C LYS A 212 5.13 13.12 -5.42
N PRO A 213 6.19 12.97 -6.21
CA PRO A 213 6.91 11.71 -6.37
C PRO A 213 7.93 11.46 -5.25
N GLN A 214 7.44 11.22 -4.02
CA GLN A 214 8.32 10.77 -2.94
C GLN A 214 8.56 9.27 -3.08
N LEU A 215 9.79 8.89 -3.46
CA LEU A 215 10.14 7.50 -3.75
C LEU A 215 10.87 6.79 -2.60
N SER A 216 11.48 7.54 -1.67
CA SER A 216 12.18 6.96 -0.52
C SER A 216 11.20 6.38 0.49
N SER A 217 11.52 5.18 1.01
CA SER A 217 10.68 4.48 1.97
C SER A 217 11.02 4.74 3.43
N CYS A 218 12.30 5.04 3.71
CA CYS A 218 12.81 5.16 5.07
C CYS A 218 13.73 6.37 5.19
N PHE A 219 13.63 7.06 6.33
CA PHE A 219 14.35 8.27 6.64
C PHE A 219 14.96 8.17 8.03
N LEU A 220 16.23 8.56 8.15
CA LEU A 220 16.90 8.69 9.43
C LEU A 220 17.04 10.15 9.77
N LEU A 221 16.59 10.53 10.95
CA LEU A 221 16.63 11.87 11.48
C LEU A 221 17.35 11.88 12.82
N THR A 222 18.06 12.96 13.09
CA THR A 222 18.55 13.29 14.42
C THR A 222 17.77 14.48 14.94
N MET A 223 17.44 14.50 16.24
CA MET A 223 16.87 15.67 16.88
C MET A 223 17.79 16.87 16.66
N LYS A 224 17.25 17.99 16.14
CA LYS A 224 18.08 19.14 15.75
C LYS A 224 18.82 19.73 16.93
N GLU A 225 18.06 20.13 17.96
CA GLU A 225 18.57 20.79 19.13
C GLU A 225 17.74 20.43 20.37
N ASP A 226 18.35 20.50 21.53
CA ASP A 226 17.68 20.41 22.82
C ASP A 226 17.02 21.75 23.18
N SER A 227 16.08 22.18 22.34
CA SER A 227 15.28 23.40 22.46
C SER A 227 13.84 23.14 21.98
N ILE A 228 12.89 23.98 22.36
CA ILE A 228 11.51 23.88 21.86
C ILE A 228 11.49 23.99 20.34
N GLU A 229 12.21 24.94 19.77
CA GLU A 229 12.32 25.17 18.35
C GLU A 229 12.87 23.94 17.63
N GLY A 230 13.98 23.35 18.13
CA GLY A 230 14.62 22.17 17.55
C GLY A 230 13.74 20.93 17.61
N ILE A 231 13.04 20.71 18.75
CA ILE A 231 12.12 19.59 18.93
C ILE A 231 10.92 19.69 17.99
N TYR A 232 10.25 20.85 17.94
CA TYR A 232 9.07 21.03 17.08
C TYR A 232 9.41 21.12 15.59
N ASP A 233 10.56 21.64 15.23
CA ASP A 233 11.06 21.57 13.84
C ASP A 233 11.31 20.12 13.41
N THR A 234 11.88 19.30 14.27
CA THR A 234 12.06 17.86 14.02
C THR A 234 10.71 17.15 13.92
N LEU A 235 9.77 17.45 14.80
CA LEU A 235 8.40 16.93 14.75
C LEU A 235 7.70 17.28 13.43
N LYS A 236 7.83 18.53 12.97
CA LYS A 236 7.32 18.99 11.66
C LYS A 236 7.92 18.22 10.49
N GLN A 237 9.23 17.93 10.53
CA GLN A 237 9.88 17.12 9.50
C GLN A 237 9.33 15.69 9.52
N CYS A 238 9.20 15.07 10.69
CA CYS A 238 8.59 13.77 10.85
C CYS A 238 7.16 13.73 10.27
N ALA A 239 6.34 14.73 10.56
CA ALA A 239 4.99 14.86 10.02
C ALA A 239 4.96 14.90 8.49
N LYS A 240 5.84 15.70 7.86
CA LYS A 240 5.94 15.81 6.39
C LYS A 240 6.39 14.50 5.74
N ILE A 241 7.35 13.77 6.33
CA ILE A 241 7.80 12.48 5.85
C ILE A 241 6.68 11.45 6.00
N SER A 242 6.01 11.41 7.16
CA SER A 242 4.88 10.51 7.43
C SER A 242 3.74 10.71 6.43
N GLN A 243 3.44 11.95 6.06
CA GLN A 243 2.43 12.28 5.04
C GLN A 243 2.71 11.60 3.69
N SER A 244 3.98 11.38 3.36
CA SER A 244 4.41 10.73 2.10
C SER A 244 4.57 9.21 2.23
N ALA A 245 4.07 8.59 3.29
CA ALA A 245 4.20 7.16 3.59
C ALA A 245 5.64 6.69 3.88
N GLY A 246 6.54 7.60 4.30
CA GLY A 246 7.90 7.29 4.73
C GLY A 246 7.95 6.76 6.16
N GLY A 247 8.70 5.69 6.41
CA GLY A 247 9.07 5.24 7.75
C GLY A 247 10.19 6.11 8.32
N ILE A 248 10.18 6.35 9.63
CA ILE A 248 11.12 7.28 10.26
C ILE A 248 11.89 6.58 11.38
N GLY A 249 13.22 6.68 11.33
CA GLY A 249 14.10 6.43 12.45
C GLY A 249 14.59 7.75 13.03
N LEU A 250 14.29 8.04 14.29
CA LEU A 250 14.61 9.29 14.95
C LEU A 250 15.55 9.04 16.14
N SER A 251 16.74 9.63 16.10
CA SER A 251 17.68 9.66 17.23
C SER A 251 17.39 10.87 18.13
N ILE A 252 17.28 10.63 19.44
CA ILE A 252 16.90 11.64 20.44
C ILE A 252 17.91 11.78 21.59
N HIS A 253 19.05 11.14 21.50
CA HIS A 253 20.03 11.07 22.60
C HIS A 253 20.59 12.43 23.04
N ASN A 254 20.50 13.44 22.19
CA ASN A 254 20.94 14.81 22.47
C ASN A 254 19.93 15.67 23.24
N VAL A 255 18.72 15.16 23.53
CA VAL A 255 17.73 15.86 24.34
C VAL A 255 17.99 15.57 25.82
N ARG A 256 17.96 16.62 26.65
CA ARG A 256 18.16 16.49 28.11
C ARG A 256 17.11 15.62 28.78
N GLY A 257 17.51 14.88 29.80
CA GLY A 257 16.59 14.04 30.57
C GLY A 257 15.80 14.83 31.66
N SER A 258 14.92 14.09 32.32
CA SER A 258 14.11 14.57 33.43
C SER A 258 15.00 15.08 34.58
N GLY A 259 14.57 16.16 35.22
CA GLY A 259 15.33 16.78 36.31
C GLY A 259 16.52 17.65 35.88
N SER A 260 16.83 17.73 34.60
CA SER A 260 17.90 18.63 34.12
C SER A 260 17.50 20.10 34.26
N TYR A 261 18.41 20.93 34.74
CA TYR A 261 18.16 22.36 34.96
C TYR A 261 17.96 23.11 33.63
N ILE A 262 16.94 23.96 33.58
CA ILE A 262 16.64 24.81 32.43
C ILE A 262 17.17 26.22 32.71
N LYS A 263 18.24 26.60 31.98
CA LYS A 263 18.85 27.93 32.11
C LYS A 263 17.84 29.02 31.73
N GLY A 264 17.74 30.02 32.60
CA GLY A 264 16.90 31.21 32.36
C GLY A 264 15.47 31.12 32.93
N THR A 265 14.96 29.93 33.24
CA THR A 265 13.60 29.76 33.81
C THR A 265 13.64 29.32 35.27
N ASN A 266 14.80 28.95 35.82
CA ASN A 266 14.98 28.34 37.13
C ASN A 266 14.10 27.11 37.38
N GLY A 267 13.77 26.38 36.29
CA GLY A 267 12.95 25.17 36.31
C GLY A 267 13.74 23.92 35.91
N PHE A 268 13.06 22.79 35.93
CA PHE A 268 13.62 21.49 35.59
C PHE A 268 12.89 20.89 34.38
N SER A 269 13.63 20.13 33.57
CA SER A 269 13.09 19.42 32.43
C SER A 269 12.15 18.29 32.86
N ASN A 270 11.07 18.07 32.11
CA ASN A 270 10.19 16.90 32.25
C ASN A 270 10.74 15.66 31.53
N GLY A 271 11.88 15.77 30.83
CA GLY A 271 12.53 14.70 30.13
C GLY A 271 11.89 14.33 28.77
N ILE A 272 12.35 13.20 28.23
CA ILE A 272 11.99 12.76 26.88
C ILE A 272 10.61 12.09 26.80
N ILE A 273 10.09 11.51 27.89
CA ILE A 273 8.85 10.73 27.84
C ILE A 273 7.63 11.58 27.43
N PRO A 274 7.37 12.76 28.08
CA PRO A 274 6.30 13.64 27.63
C PRO A 274 6.50 14.18 26.21
N MET A 275 7.74 14.45 25.81
CA MET A 275 8.08 14.86 24.45
C MET A 275 7.67 13.79 23.42
N LEU A 276 8.02 12.52 23.66
CA LEU A 276 7.72 11.41 22.76
C LEU A 276 6.22 11.19 22.55
N ARG A 277 5.37 11.57 23.50
CA ARG A 277 3.91 11.56 23.31
C ARG A 277 3.46 12.45 22.14
N ASN A 278 4.08 13.61 21.96
CA ASN A 278 3.76 14.48 20.83
C ASN A 278 4.10 13.80 19.51
N PHE A 279 5.21 13.05 19.44
CA PHE A 279 5.59 12.27 18.26
C PHE A 279 4.61 11.11 18.00
N ASP A 280 4.19 10.38 19.04
CA ASP A 280 3.20 9.31 18.92
C ASP A 280 1.85 9.84 18.42
N MET A 281 1.37 10.93 19.02
CA MET A 281 0.10 11.57 18.60
C MET A 281 0.20 12.12 17.17
N THR A 282 1.34 12.67 16.78
CA THR A 282 1.58 13.15 15.42
C THR A 282 1.60 12.00 14.42
N ALA A 283 2.24 10.87 14.76
CA ALA A 283 2.26 9.67 13.93
C ALA A 283 0.85 9.11 13.69
N ARG A 284 -0.04 9.23 14.67
CA ARG A 284 -1.45 8.83 14.55
C ARG A 284 -2.28 9.81 13.74
N TYR A 285 -2.05 11.12 13.97
CA TYR A 285 -2.80 12.18 13.32
C TYR A 285 -2.44 12.31 11.84
N VAL A 286 -1.14 12.23 11.52
CA VAL A 286 -0.67 12.38 10.14
C VAL A 286 -0.74 11.03 9.44
N ASP A 287 -1.83 10.82 8.72
CA ASP A 287 -2.06 9.61 7.96
C ASP A 287 -1.14 9.52 6.73
N GLN A 288 -0.52 8.37 6.55
CA GLN A 288 0.40 8.12 5.44
C GLN A 288 -0.36 7.95 4.14
N GLY A 289 -0.12 8.86 3.19
CA GLY A 289 -0.62 8.71 1.82
C GLY A 289 -2.14 8.64 1.71
N GLY A 290 -2.88 9.36 2.56
CA GLY A 290 -4.35 9.43 2.48
C GLY A 290 -5.05 8.12 2.85
N GLY A 291 -4.73 7.54 4.01
CA GLY A 291 -5.38 6.33 4.53
C GLY A 291 -4.79 5.01 4.03
N LYS A 292 -3.70 5.04 3.27
CA LYS A 292 -3.08 3.82 2.75
C LYS A 292 -2.21 3.08 3.77
N ARG A 293 -1.56 3.80 4.68
CA ARG A 293 -0.68 3.25 5.73
C ARG A 293 -0.66 4.16 6.95
N LYS A 294 -0.57 3.58 8.15
CA LYS A 294 -0.37 4.33 9.39
C LYS A 294 1.09 4.76 9.55
N GLY A 295 1.33 5.92 10.16
CA GLY A 295 2.67 6.42 10.49
C GLY A 295 3.41 5.47 11.44
N SER A 296 4.72 5.33 11.26
CA SER A 296 5.56 4.51 12.14
C SER A 296 6.89 5.20 12.37
N PHE A 297 7.20 5.45 13.64
CA PHE A 297 8.46 6.06 14.07
C PHE A 297 9.23 5.07 14.93
N ALA A 298 10.47 4.79 14.54
CA ALA A 298 11.43 4.06 15.37
C ALA A 298 12.29 5.09 16.10
N ILE A 299 12.31 5.01 17.43
CA ILE A 299 13.07 5.94 18.27
C ILE A 299 14.36 5.26 18.73
N TYR A 300 15.47 5.97 18.57
CA TYR A 300 16.81 5.54 18.96
C TYR A 300 17.30 6.42 20.11
N ILE A 301 17.76 5.79 21.15
CA ILE A 301 18.36 6.44 22.34
C ILE A 301 19.61 5.66 22.73
N GLU A 302 20.61 6.38 23.27
CA GLU A 302 21.83 5.77 23.77
C GLU A 302 21.64 5.29 25.22
N PRO A 303 22.26 4.13 25.64
CA PRO A 303 21.99 3.50 26.92
C PRO A 303 22.45 4.30 28.16
N TRP A 304 23.31 5.29 27.96
CA TRP A 304 23.74 6.19 29.04
C TRP A 304 22.86 7.43 29.23
N HIS A 305 21.77 7.56 28.47
CA HIS A 305 20.83 8.65 28.66
C HIS A 305 20.14 8.53 30.03
N SER A 306 19.95 9.66 30.75
CA SER A 306 19.40 9.64 32.12
C SER A 306 17.99 9.03 32.20
N ASP A 307 17.18 9.20 31.18
CA ASP A 307 15.79 8.68 31.14
C ASP A 307 15.70 7.28 30.50
N ILE A 308 16.80 6.52 30.39
CA ILE A 308 16.80 5.22 29.71
C ILE A 308 15.84 4.21 30.34
N PHE A 309 15.73 4.17 31.66
CA PHE A 309 14.85 3.23 32.35
C PHE A 309 13.38 3.52 32.10
N GLU A 310 12.98 4.78 32.12
CA GLU A 310 11.63 5.22 31.77
C GLU A 310 11.32 4.95 30.30
N PHE A 311 12.28 5.17 29.40
CA PHE A 311 12.16 4.86 27.99
C PHE A 311 11.91 3.38 27.72
N LEU A 312 12.64 2.48 28.40
CA LEU A 312 12.44 1.03 28.32
C LEU A 312 11.04 0.60 28.80
N GLN A 313 10.45 1.35 29.71
CA GLN A 313 9.10 1.07 30.20
C GLN A 313 7.99 1.38 29.19
N LEU A 314 8.24 2.22 28.19
CA LEU A 314 7.25 2.56 27.14
C LEU A 314 6.72 1.33 26.38
N LYS A 315 7.50 0.25 26.32
CA LYS A 315 7.11 -1.02 25.67
C LYS A 315 6.35 -2.00 26.56
N LYS A 316 6.30 -1.78 27.86
CA LYS A 316 5.65 -2.71 28.78
C LYS A 316 4.14 -2.64 28.64
N ASN A 317 3.48 -3.80 28.62
CA ASN A 317 2.02 -3.91 28.57
C ASN A 317 1.32 -3.63 29.91
N HIS A 318 2.07 -3.22 30.94
CA HIS A 318 1.59 -2.90 32.27
C HIS A 318 2.18 -1.57 32.75
N GLY A 319 1.57 -0.94 33.75
CA GLY A 319 1.93 0.38 34.28
C GLY A 319 0.91 1.45 33.91
N LYS A 320 1.24 2.71 34.15
CA LYS A 320 0.34 3.84 33.85
C LYS A 320 0.10 3.92 32.34
N GLU A 321 -1.17 3.81 31.94
CA GLU A 321 -1.60 3.83 30.53
C GLU A 321 -1.11 5.07 29.79
N GLU A 322 -1.01 6.17 30.52
CA GLU A 322 -0.48 7.45 30.03
C GLU A 322 0.98 7.42 29.58
N LEU A 323 1.78 6.45 30.05
CA LEU A 323 3.22 6.34 29.74
C LEU A 323 3.51 5.33 28.64
N ARG A 324 2.51 4.59 28.15
CA ARG A 324 2.72 3.59 27.13
C ARG A 324 2.76 4.20 25.73
N ALA A 325 3.73 3.79 24.93
CA ALA A 325 3.67 3.94 23.49
C ALA A 325 2.54 3.04 22.97
N VAL A 326 1.44 3.65 22.53
CA VAL A 326 0.20 2.94 22.17
C VAL A 326 0.32 2.36 20.78
N SER A 327 0.94 1.27 20.69
CA SER A 327 0.99 0.32 19.58
C SER A 327 2.33 0.20 18.85
N TYR A 328 2.65 -1.05 18.53
CA TYR A 328 3.78 -1.46 17.70
C TYR A 328 3.78 -0.88 16.27
N THR A 329 2.73 -0.18 15.90
CA THR A 329 2.56 0.37 14.54
C THR A 329 2.90 1.85 14.42
N HIS A 330 2.99 2.61 15.52
CA HIS A 330 3.14 4.07 15.47
C HIS A 330 4.51 4.54 16.01
N LEU A 331 4.91 4.06 17.19
CA LEU A 331 6.20 4.37 17.79
C LEU A 331 6.88 3.07 18.24
N ARG A 332 8.09 2.80 17.77
CA ARG A 332 8.93 1.71 18.24
C ARG A 332 10.12 2.27 18.99
N ALA A 333 10.31 1.84 20.23
CA ALA A 333 11.51 2.11 20.98
C ALA A 333 12.57 1.06 20.60
N HIS A 334 13.73 1.50 20.10
CA HIS A 334 14.91 0.66 19.88
C HIS A 334 15.96 1.03 20.93
N GLU A 335 16.45 0.03 21.62
CA GLU A 335 17.21 0.24 22.83
C GLU A 335 18.70 0.45 22.57
N THR A 336 19.31 -0.24 21.61
CA THR A 336 20.74 -0.08 21.26
C THR A 336 21.08 -0.71 19.91
N ARG A 337 22.30 -0.43 19.38
CA ARG A 337 22.87 -1.19 18.27
C ARG A 337 23.00 -2.70 18.55
N HIS A 338 23.19 -3.09 19.81
CA HIS A 338 23.31 -4.50 20.23
C HIS A 338 21.99 -5.25 20.11
N ASP A 339 20.84 -4.63 20.37
CA ASP A 339 19.53 -5.28 20.23
C ASP A 339 19.17 -5.62 18.78
N LEU A 340 19.66 -4.84 17.82
CA LEU A 340 19.53 -5.17 16.39
C LEU A 340 20.33 -6.44 16.03
N VAL A 341 21.50 -6.65 16.65
CA VAL A 341 22.33 -7.84 16.43
C VAL A 341 21.74 -9.06 17.15
N CYS A 342 21.26 -8.89 18.37
CA CYS A 342 20.61 -9.98 19.11
C CYS A 342 19.30 -10.44 18.47
N ARG A 343 18.53 -9.55 17.85
CA ARG A 343 17.28 -9.89 17.15
C ARG A 343 17.52 -10.68 15.87
N LEU A 344 18.61 -10.38 15.15
CA LEU A 344 19.04 -11.14 13.96
C LEU A 344 19.58 -12.53 14.30
N LEU A 345 19.92 -12.79 15.57
CA LEU A 345 20.39 -14.10 16.05
C LEU A 345 19.28 -14.93 16.70
N LEU A 346 18.08 -14.37 16.91
CA LEU A 346 16.93 -15.03 17.53
C LEU A 346 15.77 -15.32 16.56
N GLU A 347 15.86 -14.83 15.31
CA GLU A 347 15.02 -15.19 14.18
C GLU A 347 15.79 -16.12 13.21
#